data_1933df9f2514f353788efd083b835824
#
_entry.id   1933df9f2514f353788efd083b835824
#
_cell.length_a   1.000
_cell.length_b   1.000
_cell.length_c   1.000
_cell.angle_alpha   90.00
_cell.angle_beta   90.00
_cell.angle_gamma   90.00
#
_symmetry.space_group_name_H-M   'P 1'
#
loop_
_entity.id
_entity.type
_entity.pdbx_description
1 polymer ?
#
loop_
_entity_poly.entity_id
_entity_poly.type
_entity_poly.pdbx_seq_one_letter_code
_entity_poly.pdbx_strand_id
1 'polypeptide(L)'
;MRTTRYIFDSARSCVWVSGRSSLHPINTETRGITGWFEASFREDGTLDLGEGVAGELELSVERLTSGNQLYDRELRRRMDAKRYPIIGGRVTQIVVNGTHPRYLVAGDISFHGKTRSFEHEMDITRAHDTVELSGDYVFDIREFGMKPPSMLMVRVYPEISVRVELHGTRDG
;
A
#
# COMPACT_ATOMS: atom_id res chain seq x y z
N MET A 1 25.03 8.81 10.09
CA MET A 1 25.05 7.83 8.99
C MET A 1 24.30 8.41 7.81
N ARG A 2 24.64 8.04 6.58
CA ARG A 2 23.93 8.53 5.40
C ARG A 2 22.67 7.68 5.16
N THR A 3 21.53 8.28 4.89
CA THR A 3 20.36 7.57 4.42
C THR A 3 20.64 6.86 3.09
N THR A 4 20.09 5.68 2.91
CA THR A 4 20.17 4.91 1.67
C THR A 4 18.79 4.88 1.04
N ARG A 5 18.74 5.16 -0.25
CA ARG A 5 17.51 5.06 -1.05
C ARG A 5 17.41 3.66 -1.65
N TYR A 6 16.21 3.09 -1.55
CA TYR A 6 15.84 1.81 -2.16
C TYR A 6 14.70 2.05 -3.12
N ILE A 7 14.82 1.54 -4.34
CA ILE A 7 13.79 1.63 -5.37
C ILE A 7 12.97 0.34 -5.35
N PHE A 8 11.65 0.47 -5.32
CA PHE A 8 10.76 -0.69 -5.30
C PHE A 8 10.77 -1.42 -6.65
N ASP A 9 10.96 -2.73 -6.57
CA ASP A 9 10.83 -3.64 -7.72
C ASP A 9 9.35 -3.87 -8.00
N SER A 10 8.85 -3.33 -9.08
CA SER A 10 7.45 -3.38 -9.47
C SER A 10 6.95 -4.79 -9.82
N ALA A 11 7.85 -5.70 -10.21
CA ALA A 11 7.51 -7.08 -10.49
C ALA A 11 7.41 -7.94 -9.22
N ARG A 12 8.17 -7.59 -8.17
CA ARG A 12 8.21 -8.32 -6.90
C ARG A 12 7.29 -7.72 -5.84
N SER A 13 7.00 -6.42 -5.91
CA SER A 13 6.11 -5.75 -4.98
C SER A 13 4.65 -6.01 -5.35
N CYS A 14 3.84 -6.32 -4.34
CA CYS A 14 2.46 -6.74 -4.54
C CYS A 14 1.53 -6.14 -3.49
N VAL A 15 0.29 -5.87 -3.89
CA VAL A 15 -0.80 -5.54 -3.00
C VAL A 15 -1.95 -6.52 -3.20
N TRP A 16 -2.47 -7.04 -2.10
CA TRP A 16 -3.69 -7.84 -2.06
C TRP A 16 -4.78 -7.02 -1.41
N VAL A 17 -5.94 -6.96 -2.07
CA VAL A 17 -7.12 -6.29 -1.55
C VAL A 17 -8.24 -7.31 -1.43
N SER A 18 -8.80 -7.44 -0.24
CA SER A 18 -9.91 -8.31 0.07
C SER A 18 -11.12 -7.49 0.50
N GLY A 19 -12.20 -7.63 -0.23
CA GLY A 19 -13.51 -7.06 0.10
C GLY A 19 -14.54 -8.17 0.32
N ARG A 20 -15.56 -7.86 1.11
CA ARG A 20 -16.73 -8.74 1.30
C ARG A 20 -17.89 -8.26 0.46
N SER A 21 -18.67 -9.20 -0.04
CA SER A 21 -19.94 -8.93 -0.70
C SER A 21 -21.06 -9.81 -0.15
N SER A 22 -22.30 -9.53 -0.55
CA SER A 22 -23.47 -10.32 -0.15
C SER A 22 -23.49 -11.74 -0.70
N LEU A 23 -22.63 -12.08 -1.67
CA LEU A 23 -22.53 -13.41 -2.27
C LEU A 23 -21.23 -14.12 -1.92
N HIS A 24 -20.09 -13.47 -2.16
CA HIS A 24 -18.75 -14.06 -1.99
C HIS A 24 -17.70 -12.98 -1.74
N PRO A 25 -16.53 -13.35 -1.17
CA PRO A 25 -15.40 -12.42 -1.08
C PRO A 25 -14.92 -11.99 -2.48
N ILE A 26 -14.45 -10.76 -2.58
CA ILE A 26 -13.80 -10.24 -3.78
C ILE A 26 -12.34 -10.00 -3.41
N ASN A 27 -11.44 -10.72 -4.08
CA ASN A 27 -10.01 -10.62 -3.85
C ASN A 27 -9.31 -10.14 -5.10
N THR A 28 -8.35 -9.24 -4.91
CA THR A 28 -7.45 -8.80 -5.97
C THR A 28 -6.00 -9.05 -5.57
N GLU A 29 -5.18 -9.36 -6.54
CA GLU A 29 -3.73 -9.39 -6.41
C GLU A 29 -3.15 -8.49 -7.50
N THR A 30 -2.36 -7.49 -7.11
CA THR A 30 -1.91 -6.48 -8.06
C THR A 30 -0.42 -6.21 -7.88
N ARG A 31 0.31 -6.25 -8.98
CA ARG A 31 1.73 -5.88 -9.10
C ARG A 31 1.87 -4.58 -9.87
N GLY A 32 3.08 -4.06 -9.94
CA GLY A 32 3.36 -2.82 -10.64
C GLY A 32 3.36 -1.60 -9.73
N ILE A 33 3.53 -1.81 -8.42
CA ILE A 33 3.81 -0.73 -7.48
C ILE A 33 5.18 -0.15 -7.82
N THR A 34 5.24 1.16 -7.96
CA THR A 34 6.47 1.92 -8.13
C THR A 34 6.69 2.83 -6.94
N GLY A 35 7.92 3.25 -6.74
CA GLY A 35 8.26 4.18 -5.67
C GLY A 35 9.61 3.87 -5.03
N TRP A 36 9.82 4.44 -3.86
CA TRP A 36 11.09 4.37 -3.16
C TRP A 36 10.90 4.46 -1.65
N PHE A 37 11.91 3.95 -0.93
CA PHE A 37 12.05 4.08 0.51
C PHE A 37 13.46 4.54 0.85
N GLU A 38 13.60 5.51 1.74
CA GLU A 38 14.87 6.06 2.18
C GLU A 38 14.99 5.98 3.68
N ALA A 39 16.05 5.34 4.15
CA ALA A 39 16.32 5.13 5.57
C ALA A 39 17.79 4.83 5.82
N SER A 40 18.21 4.98 7.07
CA SER A 40 19.47 4.45 7.59
C SER A 40 19.20 3.19 8.39
N PHE A 41 20.11 2.22 8.30
CA PHE A 41 20.05 0.98 9.06
C PHE A 41 21.33 0.77 9.85
N ARG A 42 21.22 0.27 11.07
CA ARG A 42 22.35 -0.17 11.89
C ARG A 42 22.91 -1.49 11.38
N GLU A 43 24.04 -1.89 11.91
CA GLU A 43 24.69 -3.15 11.53
C GLU A 43 23.84 -4.39 11.84
N ASP A 44 23.02 -4.32 12.87
CA ASP A 44 22.08 -5.39 13.27
C ASP A 44 20.82 -5.45 12.38
N GLY A 45 20.70 -4.59 11.37
CA GLY A 45 19.56 -4.53 10.45
C GLY A 45 18.39 -3.71 10.95
N THR A 46 18.45 -3.12 12.16
CA THR A 46 17.40 -2.24 12.67
C THR A 46 17.47 -0.86 12.03
N LEU A 47 16.32 -0.17 11.94
CA LEU A 47 16.25 1.22 11.47
C LEU A 47 16.97 2.17 12.44
N ASP A 48 17.76 3.06 11.89
CA ASP A 48 18.30 4.21 12.62
C ASP A 48 17.35 5.41 12.44
N LEU A 49 16.43 5.57 13.38
CA LEU A 49 15.39 6.60 13.31
C LEU A 49 15.92 8.02 13.57
N GLY A 50 17.15 8.17 14.01
CA GLY A 50 17.78 9.47 14.24
C GLY A 50 18.10 10.22 12.95
N GLU A 51 18.25 9.52 11.83
CA GLU A 51 18.61 10.12 10.52
C GLU A 51 17.37 10.47 9.65
N GLY A 52 16.18 10.17 10.14
CA GLY A 52 14.93 10.35 9.41
C GLY A 52 14.62 9.21 8.44
N VAL A 53 13.37 9.17 8.03
CA VAL A 53 12.85 8.21 7.06
C VAL A 53 11.94 8.92 6.09
N ALA A 54 11.91 8.45 4.85
CA ALA A 54 10.97 8.92 3.85
C ALA A 54 10.63 7.80 2.87
N GLY A 55 9.48 7.90 2.23
CA GLY A 55 9.10 6.93 1.22
C GLY A 55 7.83 7.35 0.50
N GLU A 56 7.76 6.98 -0.75
CA GLU A 56 6.59 7.19 -1.60
C GLU A 56 6.33 5.95 -2.43
N LEU A 57 5.08 5.66 -2.66
CA LEU A 57 4.65 4.60 -3.58
C LEU A 57 3.47 5.06 -4.42
N GLU A 58 3.37 4.48 -5.60
CA GLU A 58 2.27 4.70 -6.52
C GLU A 58 1.82 3.38 -7.13
N LEU A 59 0.51 3.25 -7.29
CA LEU A 59 -0.14 2.14 -7.98
C LEU A 59 -1.20 2.68 -8.93
N SER A 60 -1.13 2.24 -10.20
CA SER A 60 -2.18 2.57 -11.17
C SER A 60 -3.47 1.82 -10.85
N VAL A 61 -4.59 2.55 -10.79
CA VAL A 61 -5.94 1.99 -10.61
C VAL A 61 -6.28 0.97 -11.71
N GLU A 62 -5.78 1.19 -12.93
CA GLU A 62 -5.99 0.29 -14.07
C GLU A 62 -5.37 -1.11 -13.87
N ARG A 63 -4.43 -1.24 -12.95
CA ARG A 63 -3.79 -2.52 -12.63
C ARG A 63 -4.60 -3.36 -11.65
N LEU A 64 -5.57 -2.78 -10.94
CA LEU A 64 -6.44 -3.51 -10.03
C LEU A 64 -7.34 -4.47 -10.83
N THR A 65 -7.27 -5.75 -10.51
CA THR A 65 -8.07 -6.78 -11.17
C THR A 65 -8.56 -7.84 -10.18
N SER A 66 -9.84 -8.17 -10.29
CA SER A 66 -10.47 -9.26 -9.53
C SER A 66 -10.53 -10.58 -10.32
N GLY A 67 -10.09 -10.55 -11.58
CA GLY A 67 -10.27 -11.66 -12.52
C GLY A 67 -11.66 -11.70 -13.17
N ASN A 68 -12.55 -10.78 -12.82
CA ASN A 68 -13.87 -10.65 -13.44
C ASN A 68 -14.00 -9.29 -14.11
N GLN A 69 -14.09 -9.28 -15.44
CA GLN A 69 -14.11 -8.04 -16.22
C GLN A 69 -15.28 -7.11 -15.91
N LEU A 70 -16.44 -7.65 -15.52
CA LEU A 70 -17.59 -6.82 -15.17
C LEU A 70 -17.37 -6.11 -13.85
N TYR A 71 -16.83 -6.80 -12.83
CA TYR A 71 -16.46 -6.19 -11.56
C TYR A 71 -15.35 -5.16 -11.75
N ASP A 72 -14.33 -5.49 -12.55
CA ASP A 72 -13.21 -4.59 -12.80
C ASP A 72 -13.66 -3.31 -13.50
N ARG A 73 -14.55 -3.41 -14.48
CA ARG A 73 -15.13 -2.24 -15.16
C ARG A 73 -15.93 -1.37 -14.20
N GLU A 74 -16.80 -1.97 -13.39
CA GLU A 74 -17.60 -1.22 -12.41
C GLU A 74 -16.72 -0.58 -11.34
N LEU A 75 -15.70 -1.30 -10.87
CA LEU A 75 -14.72 -0.77 -9.91
C LEU A 75 -14.02 0.48 -10.47
N ARG A 76 -13.46 0.39 -11.68
CA ARG A 76 -12.79 1.53 -12.33
C ARG A 76 -13.72 2.72 -12.53
N ARG A 77 -14.98 2.45 -12.87
CA ARG A 77 -16.01 3.50 -13.00
C ARG A 77 -16.28 4.17 -11.65
N ARG A 78 -16.44 3.41 -10.58
CA ARG A 78 -16.68 3.91 -9.22
C ARG A 78 -15.48 4.66 -8.64
N MET A 79 -14.29 4.21 -8.96
CA MET A 79 -13.03 4.86 -8.59
C MET A 79 -12.77 6.11 -9.43
N ASP A 80 -13.55 6.36 -10.47
CA ASP A 80 -13.31 7.43 -11.45
C ASP A 80 -11.85 7.39 -11.97
N ALA A 81 -11.45 6.22 -12.45
CA ALA A 81 -10.07 5.92 -12.82
C ALA A 81 -9.50 6.84 -13.91
N LYS A 82 -10.37 7.44 -14.73
CA LYS A 82 -9.96 8.44 -15.74
C LYS A 82 -9.51 9.75 -15.10
N ARG A 83 -10.18 10.16 -14.03
CA ARG A 83 -9.89 11.40 -13.31
C ARG A 83 -8.84 11.19 -12.22
N TYR A 84 -8.87 10.04 -11.57
CA TYR A 84 -7.98 9.66 -10.46
C TYR A 84 -7.29 8.34 -10.75
N PRO A 85 -6.30 8.33 -11.68
CA PRO A 85 -5.70 7.08 -12.16
C PRO A 85 -4.70 6.44 -11.20
N ILE A 86 -4.28 7.15 -10.14
CA ILE A 86 -3.19 6.74 -9.26
C ILE A 86 -3.67 6.67 -7.81
N ILE A 87 -3.28 5.60 -7.15
CA ILE A 87 -3.30 5.48 -5.69
C ILE A 87 -1.89 5.78 -5.20
N GLY A 88 -1.74 6.74 -4.30
CA GLY A 88 -0.46 7.16 -3.76
C GLY A 88 -0.33 6.85 -2.28
N GLY A 89 0.89 6.60 -1.83
CA GLY A 89 1.23 6.49 -0.41
C GLY A 89 2.51 7.26 -0.12
N ARG A 90 2.55 7.90 1.04
CA ARG A 90 3.73 8.62 1.52
C ARG A 90 3.96 8.31 2.99
N VAL A 91 5.18 7.92 3.34
CA VAL A 91 5.61 7.79 4.73
C VAL A 91 6.00 9.16 5.28
N THR A 92 5.46 9.51 6.44
CA THR A 92 5.78 10.76 7.15
C THR A 92 6.54 10.52 8.44
N GLN A 93 6.36 9.37 9.08
CA GLN A 93 7.02 9.03 10.34
C GLN A 93 7.10 7.52 10.53
N ILE A 94 8.17 7.08 11.16
CA ILE A 94 8.30 5.71 11.68
C ILE A 94 8.78 5.80 13.12
N VAL A 95 8.17 5.01 14.00
CA VAL A 95 8.59 4.86 15.40
C VAL A 95 8.74 3.38 15.76
N VAL A 96 9.56 3.11 16.75
CA VAL A 96 9.70 1.75 17.28
C VAL A 96 8.39 1.35 17.95
N ASN A 97 7.90 0.16 17.60
CA ASN A 97 6.74 -0.44 18.24
C ASN A 97 7.02 -1.93 18.54
N GLY A 98 7.52 -2.17 19.73
CA GLY A 98 7.90 -3.52 20.14
C GLY A 98 9.31 -3.92 19.68
N THR A 99 9.45 -5.11 19.14
CA THR A 99 10.72 -5.72 18.75
C THR A 99 10.87 -5.71 17.23
N HIS A 100 12.07 -5.37 16.74
CA HIS A 100 12.41 -5.57 15.32
C HIS A 100 11.94 -6.96 14.83
N PRO A 101 11.35 -7.07 13.64
CA PRO A 101 11.31 -6.07 12.55
C PRO A 101 10.08 -5.15 12.55
N ARG A 102 9.29 -5.10 13.62
CA ARG A 102 8.01 -4.37 13.67
C ARG A 102 8.18 -2.91 14.07
N TYR A 103 7.56 -2.04 13.28
CA TYR A 103 7.55 -0.59 13.47
C TYR A 103 6.13 -0.04 13.30
N LEU A 104 5.83 1.06 13.97
CA LEU A 104 4.62 1.83 13.69
C LEU A 104 4.95 2.86 12.62
N VAL A 105 4.28 2.75 11.48
CA VAL A 105 4.46 3.62 10.30
C VAL A 105 3.27 4.53 10.16
N ALA A 106 3.53 5.82 10.15
CA ALA A 106 2.54 6.85 9.87
C ALA A 106 2.78 7.49 8.50
N GLY A 107 1.71 7.88 7.84
CA GLY A 107 1.79 8.48 6.52
C GLY A 107 0.45 8.91 5.99
N ASP A 108 0.43 9.19 4.70
CA ASP A 108 -0.76 9.60 3.97
C ASP A 108 -1.04 8.65 2.80
N ILE A 109 -2.32 8.35 2.60
CA ILE A 109 -2.82 7.63 1.43
C ILE A 109 -3.68 8.60 0.62
N SER A 110 -3.39 8.71 -0.67
CA SER A 110 -4.18 9.47 -1.63
C SER A 110 -4.90 8.53 -2.57
N PHE A 111 -6.22 8.62 -2.58
CA PHE A 111 -7.09 7.75 -3.34
C PHE A 111 -8.39 8.49 -3.67
N HIS A 112 -8.88 8.33 -4.89
CA HIS A 112 -10.14 8.94 -5.36
C HIS A 112 -10.19 10.46 -5.11
N GLY A 113 -9.06 11.15 -5.31
CA GLY A 113 -8.93 12.60 -5.12
C GLY A 113 -8.94 13.08 -3.67
N LYS A 114 -8.85 12.17 -2.70
CA LYS A 114 -8.79 12.48 -1.28
C LYS A 114 -7.54 11.91 -0.65
N THR A 115 -7.00 12.62 0.33
CA THR A 115 -5.85 12.20 1.13
C THR A 115 -6.29 11.97 2.55
N ARG A 116 -5.90 10.82 3.13
CA ARG A 116 -6.15 10.45 4.52
C ARG A 116 -4.86 10.00 5.17
N SER A 117 -4.64 10.44 6.40
CA SER A 117 -3.53 9.96 7.21
C SER A 117 -3.83 8.55 7.73
N PHE A 118 -2.79 7.75 7.81
CA PHE A 118 -2.82 6.43 8.43
C PHE A 118 -1.71 6.26 9.45
N GLU A 119 -1.90 5.35 10.38
CA GLU A 119 -0.88 4.86 11.29
C GLU A 119 -1.09 3.36 11.46
N HIS A 120 -0.07 2.57 11.14
CA HIS A 120 -0.20 1.11 11.14
C HIS A 120 1.13 0.40 11.39
N GLU A 121 1.05 -0.80 11.93
CA GLU A 121 2.23 -1.65 12.11
C GLU A 121 2.70 -2.24 10.77
N MET A 122 3.99 -2.18 10.54
CA MET A 122 4.65 -2.80 9.40
C MET A 122 5.94 -3.49 9.86
N ASP A 123 6.25 -4.60 9.23
CA ASP A 123 7.55 -5.25 9.36
C ASP A 123 8.50 -4.66 8.30
N ILE A 124 9.67 -4.22 8.74
CA ILE A 124 10.71 -3.64 7.88
C ILE A 124 12.00 -4.37 8.14
N THR A 125 12.53 -5.03 7.11
CA THR A 125 13.78 -5.78 7.18
C THR A 125 14.73 -5.36 6.09
N ARG A 126 16.03 -5.45 6.38
CA ARG A 126 17.08 -5.21 5.40
C ARG A 126 18.02 -6.41 5.31
N ALA A 127 18.35 -6.82 4.09
CA ALA A 127 19.35 -7.81 3.79
C ALA A 127 20.29 -7.29 2.69
N HIS A 128 21.53 -6.98 3.06
CA HIS A 128 22.54 -6.41 2.15
C HIS A 128 22.02 -5.13 1.45
N ASP A 129 21.77 -5.21 0.15
CA ASP A 129 21.31 -4.10 -0.69
C ASP A 129 19.81 -4.12 -0.94
N THR A 130 19.06 -4.94 -0.22
CA THR A 130 17.60 -5.05 -0.34
C THR A 130 16.90 -4.66 0.94
N VAL A 131 15.68 -4.13 0.80
CA VAL A 131 14.76 -3.86 1.89
C VAL A 131 13.41 -4.49 1.58
N GLU A 132 12.77 -5.02 2.59
CA GLU A 132 11.41 -5.56 2.51
C GLU A 132 10.53 -4.86 3.53
N LEU A 133 9.37 -4.39 3.08
CA LEU A 133 8.34 -3.80 3.92
C LEU A 133 7.04 -4.58 3.72
N SER A 134 6.40 -4.99 4.80
CA SER A 134 5.11 -5.67 4.70
C SER A 134 4.17 -5.24 5.83
N GLY A 135 2.88 -5.20 5.52
CA GLY A 135 1.87 -4.86 6.50
C GLY A 135 0.47 -5.16 6.01
N ASP A 136 -0.44 -5.26 6.98
CA ASP A 136 -1.87 -5.45 6.77
C ASP A 136 -2.60 -4.22 7.26
N TYR A 137 -3.59 -3.76 6.51
CA TYR A 137 -4.37 -2.58 6.83
C TYR A 137 -5.84 -2.77 6.48
N VAL A 138 -6.73 -2.30 7.34
CA VAL A 138 -8.18 -2.31 7.09
C VAL A 138 -8.66 -0.87 7.01
N PHE A 139 -9.38 -0.52 5.96
CA PHE A 139 -9.96 0.81 5.83
C PHE A 139 -11.35 0.78 5.19
N ASP A 140 -12.08 1.86 5.41
CA ASP A 140 -13.40 2.09 4.87
C ASP A 140 -13.30 2.99 3.63
N ILE A 141 -13.72 2.49 2.46
CA ILE A 141 -13.64 3.24 1.20
C ILE A 141 -14.49 4.52 1.21
N ARG A 142 -15.47 4.61 2.10
CA ARG A 142 -16.28 5.83 2.27
C ARG A 142 -15.48 7.02 2.78
N GLU A 143 -14.39 6.79 3.52
CA GLU A 143 -13.47 7.85 3.96
C GLU A 143 -12.82 8.58 2.79
N PHE A 144 -12.71 7.92 1.64
CA PHE A 144 -12.22 8.49 0.39
C PHE A 144 -13.34 8.98 -0.53
N GLY A 145 -14.57 9.11 -0.01
CA GLY A 145 -15.72 9.58 -0.77
C GLY A 145 -16.23 8.56 -1.81
N MET A 146 -15.80 7.33 -1.73
CA MET A 146 -16.23 6.27 -2.63
C MET A 146 -17.46 5.56 -2.07
N LYS A 147 -18.48 5.40 -2.90
CA LYS A 147 -19.64 4.58 -2.55
C LYS A 147 -19.34 3.12 -2.84
N PRO A 148 -19.69 2.17 -1.94
CA PRO A 148 -19.56 0.76 -2.22
C PRO A 148 -20.24 0.39 -3.55
N PRO A 149 -19.57 -0.36 -4.44
CA PRO A 149 -20.19 -0.81 -5.67
C PRO A 149 -21.33 -1.79 -5.39
N SER A 150 -22.40 -1.70 -6.20
CA SER A 150 -23.46 -2.72 -6.21
C SER A 150 -23.71 -3.12 -7.66
N MET A 151 -23.75 -4.40 -7.93
CA MET A 151 -24.01 -4.95 -9.25
C MET A 151 -24.98 -6.11 -9.16
N LEU A 152 -26.01 -6.11 -10.01
CA LEU A 152 -26.93 -7.25 -10.18
C LEU A 152 -27.40 -7.84 -8.85
N MET A 153 -27.83 -7.01 -7.89
CA MET A 153 -28.27 -7.40 -6.54
C MET A 153 -27.11 -7.81 -5.59
N VAL A 154 -25.86 -7.77 -6.02
CA VAL A 154 -24.70 -8.01 -5.14
C VAL A 154 -24.31 -6.69 -4.47
N ARG A 155 -24.30 -6.70 -3.15
CA ARG A 155 -23.82 -5.56 -2.34
C ARG A 155 -22.38 -5.83 -1.92
N VAL A 156 -21.49 -4.87 -2.21
CA VAL A 156 -20.11 -4.87 -1.68
C VAL A 156 -20.09 -4.01 -0.42
N TYR A 157 -19.46 -4.55 0.63
CA TYR A 157 -19.33 -3.82 1.90
C TYR A 157 -18.20 -2.79 1.82
N PRO A 158 -18.31 -1.67 2.56
CA PRO A 158 -17.36 -0.57 2.45
C PRO A 158 -16.00 -0.83 3.08
N GLU A 159 -15.91 -1.77 4.01
CA GLU A 159 -14.66 -2.12 4.68
C GLU A 159 -13.85 -3.09 3.85
N ILE A 160 -12.58 -2.76 3.60
CA ILE A 160 -11.67 -3.61 2.85
C ILE A 160 -10.38 -3.86 3.63
N SER A 161 -9.83 -5.06 3.44
CA SER A 161 -8.52 -5.46 3.98
C SER A 161 -7.47 -5.36 2.89
N VAL A 162 -6.35 -4.73 3.19
CA VAL A 162 -5.23 -4.55 2.27
C VAL A 162 -3.98 -5.13 2.91
N ARG A 163 -3.30 -6.02 2.19
CA ARG A 163 -1.95 -6.47 2.51
C ARG A 163 -0.99 -5.92 1.46
N VAL A 164 0.12 -5.37 1.89
CA VAL A 164 1.18 -4.87 1.02
C VAL A 164 2.49 -5.57 1.32
N GLU A 165 3.21 -5.95 0.28
CA GLU A 165 4.59 -6.43 0.35
C GLU A 165 5.41 -5.67 -0.68
N LEU A 166 6.40 -4.93 -0.20
CA LEU A 166 7.29 -4.11 -1.01
C LEU A 166 8.70 -4.67 -0.94
N HIS A 167 9.32 -4.84 -2.09
CA HIS A 167 10.71 -5.27 -2.23
C HIS A 167 11.49 -4.15 -2.90
N GLY A 168 12.44 -3.58 -2.18
CA GLY A 168 13.29 -2.50 -2.69
C GLY A 168 14.74 -2.95 -2.84
N THR A 169 15.41 -2.43 -3.86
CA THR A 169 16.85 -2.61 -4.06
C THR A 169 17.53 -1.26 -3.97
N ARG A 170 18.71 -1.23 -3.35
CA ARG A 170 19.51 -0.02 -3.20
C ARG A 170 19.71 0.68 -4.54
N ASP A 171 19.45 1.98 -4.54
CA ASP A 171 19.76 2.85 -5.65
C ASP A 171 21.27 3.03 -5.74
N GLY A 172 21.85 2.63 -6.84
CA GLY A 172 23.31 2.52 -7.03
C GLY A 172 24.10 3.84 -7.09
#